data_5dc78a953e0c33799cdb5659dfd93082
#
_entry.id   5dc78a953e0c33799cdb5659dfd93082
#
_cell.length_a   1.000
_cell.length_b   1.000
_cell.length_c   1.000
_cell.angle_alpha   90.00
_cell.angle_beta   90.00
_cell.angle_gamma   90.00
#
_symmetry.space_group_name_H-M   'P 1'
#
loop_
_entity.id
_entity.type
_entity.pdbx_description
1 polymer ?
#
loop_
_entity_poly.entity_id
_entity_poly.type
_entity_poly.pdbx_seq_one_letter_code
_entity_poly.pdbx_strand_id
1 'polypeptide(L)'
;MWELTGSIQNLAMDFKSGKPVLTVLINEKNDAADCYDKLSGVEKIAVKIDKYREKRSLNANAYAWLLIGKIGDILQASKEDVYLQMLKRYGQGEVISVLSHISLEKYVKYYEKIGEANLNGKDFTHYRVFKGSSEFDTKEMSIFIDGIVSEAQALNIQTKTPAQLAELKSLWGEK
;
A
#
# COMPACT_ATOMS: atom_id res chain seq x y z
N MET A 1 -2.71 19.22 -11.82
CA MET A 1 -1.71 19.14 -10.72
C MET A 1 -0.52 18.38 -11.27
N TRP A 2 0.70 18.90 -11.13
CA TRP A 2 1.91 18.19 -11.49
C TRP A 2 2.46 17.48 -10.25
N GLU A 3 2.94 16.27 -10.42
CA GLU A 3 3.70 15.52 -9.44
C GLU A 3 5.08 15.29 -10.06
N LEU A 4 6.10 15.90 -9.47
CA LEU A 4 7.46 15.90 -10.00
C LEU A 4 8.38 15.25 -8.98
N THR A 5 9.36 14.49 -9.47
CA THR A 5 10.39 13.87 -8.63
C THR A 5 11.73 14.54 -8.85
N GLY A 6 12.62 14.46 -7.86
CA GLY A 6 13.94 15.09 -8.00
C GLY A 6 14.77 15.04 -6.73
N SER A 7 15.86 15.80 -6.75
CA SER A 7 16.77 15.93 -5.60
C SER A 7 16.99 17.38 -5.21
N ILE A 8 17.05 17.63 -3.90
CA ILE A 8 17.42 18.95 -3.38
C ILE A 8 18.91 19.16 -3.61
N GLN A 9 19.23 20.26 -4.28
CA GLN A 9 20.62 20.63 -4.61
C GLN A 9 21.20 21.66 -3.67
N ASN A 10 20.41 22.69 -3.36
CA ASN A 10 20.90 23.82 -2.57
C ASN A 10 19.76 24.53 -1.84
N LEU A 11 20.12 25.16 -0.73
CA LEU A 11 19.31 26.15 -0.01
C LEU A 11 20.16 27.42 0.12
N ALA A 12 19.75 28.50 -0.50
CA ALA A 12 20.40 29.80 -0.44
C ALA A 12 19.46 30.88 0.03
N MET A 13 19.98 32.05 0.39
CA MET A 13 19.19 33.24 0.66
C MET A 13 19.24 34.17 -0.54
N ASP A 14 18.09 34.60 -1.04
CA ASP A 14 18.04 35.69 -2.00
C ASP A 14 18.27 37.04 -1.28
N PHE A 15 19.39 37.66 -1.59
CA PHE A 15 19.81 38.91 -0.93
C PHE A 15 18.89 40.10 -1.24
N LYS A 16 18.10 40.06 -2.31
CA LYS A 16 17.18 41.14 -2.67
C LYS A 16 15.89 41.06 -1.88
N SER A 17 15.31 39.87 -1.77
CA SER A 17 14.04 39.67 -1.09
C SER A 17 14.19 39.21 0.37
N GLY A 18 15.37 38.76 0.79
CA GLY A 18 15.62 38.16 2.11
C GLY A 18 14.95 36.79 2.29
N LYS A 19 14.45 36.19 1.23
CA LYS A 19 13.74 34.90 1.30
C LYS A 19 14.67 33.71 1.00
N PRO A 20 14.41 32.55 1.62
CA PRO A 20 15.12 31.33 1.27
C PRO A 20 14.71 30.84 -0.13
N VAL A 21 15.70 30.41 -0.91
CA VAL A 21 15.53 29.79 -2.24
C VAL A 21 15.99 28.34 -2.17
N LEU A 22 15.06 27.43 -2.37
CA LEU A 22 15.35 26.00 -2.47
C LEU A 22 15.47 25.59 -3.93
N THR A 23 16.65 25.08 -4.30
CA THR A 23 16.92 24.58 -5.66
C THR A 23 16.72 23.06 -5.70
N VAL A 24 15.88 22.61 -6.62
CA VAL A 24 15.57 21.20 -6.83
C VAL A 24 15.89 20.83 -8.27
N LEU A 25 16.67 19.76 -8.49
CA LEU A 25 16.77 19.12 -9.80
C LEU A 25 15.60 18.20 -10.01
N ILE A 26 14.89 18.36 -11.11
CA ILE A 26 13.68 17.62 -11.45
C ILE A 26 14.02 16.58 -12.53
N ASN A 27 13.49 15.37 -12.37
CA ASN A 27 13.72 14.27 -13.30
C ASN A 27 12.83 14.37 -14.55
N GLU A 28 11.59 14.84 -14.42
CA GLU A 28 10.57 14.89 -15.47
C GLU A 28 10.72 16.19 -16.29
N LYS A 29 11.60 16.19 -17.30
CA LYS A 29 11.97 17.38 -18.08
C LYS A 29 10.75 18.07 -18.73
N ASN A 30 9.85 17.32 -19.36
CA ASN A 30 8.71 17.88 -20.09
C ASN A 30 7.68 18.46 -19.14
N ASP A 31 7.37 17.73 -18.06
CA ASP A 31 6.38 18.18 -17.06
C ASP A 31 6.90 19.39 -16.27
N ALA A 32 8.21 19.44 -16.01
CA ALA A 32 8.83 20.62 -15.39
C ALA A 32 8.74 21.86 -16.28
N ALA A 33 8.94 21.73 -17.59
CA ALA A 33 8.80 22.83 -18.53
C ALA A 33 7.36 23.31 -18.62
N ASP A 34 6.38 22.40 -18.76
CA ASP A 34 4.96 22.72 -18.79
C ASP A 34 4.47 23.37 -17.47
N CYS A 35 4.97 22.89 -16.34
CA CYS A 35 4.72 23.48 -15.03
C CYS A 35 5.24 24.92 -14.95
N TYR A 36 6.48 25.15 -15.41
CA TYR A 36 7.10 26.48 -15.44
C TYR A 36 6.32 27.44 -16.33
N ASP A 37 6.01 27.03 -17.56
CA ASP A 37 5.29 27.89 -18.53
C ASP A 37 3.91 28.32 -18.01
N LYS A 38 3.21 27.42 -17.29
CA LYS A 38 1.88 27.72 -16.76
C LYS A 38 1.88 28.49 -15.43
N LEU A 39 2.93 28.39 -14.64
CA LEU A 39 2.96 28.96 -13.29
C LEU A 39 3.96 30.10 -13.09
N SER A 40 4.87 30.39 -14.02
CA SER A 40 5.91 31.41 -13.87
C SER A 40 5.38 32.84 -13.65
N GLY A 41 4.17 33.12 -14.09
CA GLY A 41 3.52 34.43 -13.87
C GLY A 41 2.57 34.48 -12.65
N VAL A 42 2.46 33.39 -11.88
CA VAL A 42 1.54 33.33 -10.75
C VAL A 42 2.22 33.87 -9.50
N GLU A 43 1.60 34.86 -8.84
CA GLU A 43 2.15 35.54 -7.67
C GLU A 43 2.42 34.59 -6.49
N LYS A 44 1.58 33.57 -6.30
CA LYS A 44 1.69 32.62 -5.18
C LYS A 44 1.31 31.21 -5.61
N ILE A 45 2.23 30.29 -5.43
CA ILE A 45 2.02 28.85 -5.67
C ILE A 45 2.12 28.07 -4.36
N ALA A 46 1.49 26.90 -4.29
CA ALA A 46 1.66 25.93 -3.20
C ALA A 46 2.61 24.83 -3.66
N VAL A 47 3.69 24.60 -2.90
CA VAL A 47 4.65 23.53 -3.15
C VAL A 47 4.64 22.59 -1.97
N LYS A 48 4.42 21.29 -2.22
CA LYS A 48 4.52 20.23 -1.22
C LYS A 48 5.72 19.35 -1.57
N ILE A 49 6.63 19.17 -0.62
CA ILE A 49 7.83 18.34 -0.77
C ILE A 49 7.77 17.25 0.27
N ASP A 50 7.73 16.00 -0.19
CA ASP A 50 7.75 14.80 0.65
C ASP A 50 8.93 13.92 0.24
N LYS A 51 9.37 13.01 1.14
CA LYS A 51 10.31 11.96 0.75
C LYS A 51 9.68 11.14 -0.36
N TYR A 52 10.36 11.05 -1.52
CA TYR A 52 9.91 10.18 -2.60
C TYR A 52 9.77 8.75 -2.07
N ARG A 53 8.59 8.22 -2.24
CA ARG A 53 8.31 6.78 -2.06
C ARG A 53 7.86 6.31 -3.42
N GLU A 54 8.61 5.43 -4.01
CA GLU A 54 8.19 4.78 -5.26
C GLU A 54 6.75 4.29 -5.07
N LYS A 55 5.84 4.78 -5.93
CA LYS A 55 4.45 4.31 -5.88
C LYS A 55 4.55 2.81 -6.11
N ARG A 56 4.27 2.03 -5.07
CA ARG A 56 4.17 0.57 -5.15
C ARG A 56 3.45 0.27 -6.45
N SER A 57 4.03 -0.57 -7.28
CA SER A 57 3.50 -0.82 -8.62
C SER A 57 1.99 -1.08 -8.50
N LEU A 58 1.18 -0.13 -8.94
CA LEU A 58 -0.28 -0.24 -9.00
C LEU A 58 -0.69 -1.56 -9.65
N ASN A 59 0.19 -2.09 -10.49
CA ASN A 59 0.04 -3.34 -11.20
C ASN A 59 -0.04 -4.57 -10.29
N ALA A 60 0.80 -4.67 -9.24
CA ALA A 60 0.81 -5.86 -8.39
C ALA A 60 -0.41 -5.91 -7.47
N ASN A 61 -0.77 -4.79 -6.84
CA ASN A 61 -1.99 -4.72 -6.04
C ASN A 61 -3.24 -4.87 -6.90
N ALA A 62 -3.27 -4.24 -8.09
CA ALA A 62 -4.38 -4.40 -9.04
C ALA A 62 -4.50 -5.85 -9.53
N TYR A 63 -3.37 -6.54 -9.76
CA TYR A 63 -3.37 -7.94 -10.14
C TYR A 63 -3.89 -8.85 -9.02
N ALA A 64 -3.50 -8.61 -7.77
CA ALA A 64 -4.05 -9.31 -6.61
C ALA A 64 -5.58 -9.15 -6.53
N TRP A 65 -6.09 -7.93 -6.66
CA TRP A 65 -7.53 -7.65 -6.65
C TRP A 65 -8.28 -8.25 -7.85
N LEU A 66 -7.63 -8.32 -9.02
CA LEU A 66 -8.19 -9.01 -10.19
C LEU A 66 -8.41 -10.51 -9.90
N LEU A 67 -7.41 -11.18 -9.34
CA LEU A 67 -7.51 -12.59 -8.99
C LEU A 67 -8.52 -12.84 -7.86
N ILE A 68 -8.52 -12.00 -6.82
CA ILE A 68 -9.50 -12.04 -5.73
C ILE A 68 -10.93 -11.94 -6.29
N GLY A 69 -11.16 -11.04 -7.25
CA GLY A 69 -12.45 -10.95 -7.92
C GLY A 69 -12.85 -12.23 -8.64
N LYS A 70 -11.94 -12.80 -9.44
CA LYS A 70 -12.20 -14.07 -10.16
C LYS A 70 -12.43 -15.25 -9.21
N ILE A 71 -11.70 -15.32 -8.10
CA ILE A 71 -11.91 -16.33 -7.06
C ILE A 71 -13.30 -16.15 -6.44
N GLY A 72 -13.69 -14.91 -6.12
CA GLY A 72 -15.01 -14.59 -5.58
C GLY A 72 -16.13 -15.00 -6.52
N ASP A 73 -16.00 -14.74 -7.82
CA ASP A 73 -16.99 -15.13 -8.84
C ASP A 73 -17.20 -16.66 -8.87
N ILE A 74 -16.13 -17.45 -8.78
CA ILE A 74 -16.20 -18.91 -8.77
C ILE A 74 -16.79 -19.44 -7.46
N LEU A 75 -16.37 -18.88 -6.33
CA LEU A 75 -16.81 -19.31 -5.00
C LEU A 75 -18.16 -18.71 -4.58
N GLN A 76 -18.76 -17.84 -5.39
CA GLN A 76 -19.97 -17.08 -5.08
C GLN A 76 -19.82 -16.30 -3.76
N ALA A 77 -18.66 -15.74 -3.52
CA ALA A 77 -18.28 -14.96 -2.33
C ALA A 77 -17.97 -13.51 -2.70
N SER A 78 -18.15 -12.60 -1.76
CA SER A 78 -17.73 -11.20 -1.97
C SER A 78 -16.22 -11.07 -2.10
N LYS A 79 -15.74 -10.03 -2.81
CA LYS A 79 -14.31 -9.75 -2.90
C LYS A 79 -13.69 -9.49 -1.53
N GLU A 80 -14.44 -8.88 -0.64
CA GLU A 80 -14.04 -8.58 0.73
C GLU A 80 -13.85 -9.86 1.55
N ASP A 81 -14.74 -10.84 1.41
CA ASP A 81 -14.63 -12.12 2.10
C ASP A 81 -13.43 -12.91 1.59
N VAL A 82 -13.24 -12.99 0.27
CA VAL A 82 -12.07 -13.63 -0.34
C VAL A 82 -10.80 -12.92 0.11
N TYR A 83 -10.76 -11.59 0.08
CA TYR A 83 -9.61 -10.82 0.54
C TYR A 83 -9.27 -11.11 2.01
N LEU A 84 -10.26 -11.15 2.89
CA LEU A 84 -10.05 -11.50 4.28
C LEU A 84 -9.50 -12.92 4.45
N GLN A 85 -9.99 -13.89 3.66
CA GLN A 85 -9.43 -15.25 3.66
C GLN A 85 -7.97 -15.27 3.18
N MET A 86 -7.64 -14.49 2.15
CA MET A 86 -6.25 -14.38 1.69
C MET A 86 -5.35 -13.72 2.75
N LEU A 87 -5.84 -12.69 3.45
CA LEU A 87 -5.11 -12.08 4.57
C LEU A 87 -4.88 -13.07 5.72
N LYS A 88 -5.86 -13.91 6.06
CA LYS A 88 -5.73 -14.92 7.10
C LYS A 88 -4.69 -15.99 6.76
N ARG A 89 -4.58 -16.38 5.49
CA ARG A 89 -3.68 -17.44 5.03
C ARG A 89 -2.27 -16.94 4.72
N TYR A 90 -2.15 -15.78 4.12
CA TYR A 90 -0.90 -15.29 3.51
C TYR A 90 -0.48 -13.91 3.99
N GLY A 91 -1.35 -13.21 4.73
CA GLY A 91 -1.05 -11.90 5.30
C GLY A 91 -0.25 -11.97 6.59
N GLN A 92 0.23 -10.83 7.03
CA GLN A 92 0.87 -10.68 8.34
C GLN A 92 -0.18 -10.32 9.39
N GLY A 93 -0.20 -11.07 10.47
CA GLY A 93 -1.13 -10.86 11.57
C GLY A 93 -0.43 -10.84 12.92
N GLU A 94 -0.87 -9.95 13.77
CA GLU A 94 -0.42 -9.83 15.16
C GLU A 94 -1.55 -10.24 16.11
N VAL A 95 -1.17 -10.87 17.23
CA VAL A 95 -2.14 -11.23 18.28
C VAL A 95 -2.22 -10.11 19.29
N ILE A 96 -3.43 -9.60 19.49
CA ILE A 96 -3.72 -8.62 20.54
C ILE A 96 -4.77 -9.15 21.51
N SER A 97 -4.72 -8.66 22.75
CA SER A 97 -5.70 -8.97 23.79
C SER A 97 -6.36 -7.68 24.25
N VAL A 98 -7.66 -7.62 24.18
CA VAL A 98 -8.43 -6.46 24.63
C VAL A 98 -9.45 -6.90 25.68
N LEU A 99 -9.86 -5.99 26.56
CA LEU A 99 -10.93 -6.27 27.50
C LEU A 99 -12.24 -6.58 26.71
N SER A 100 -12.95 -7.63 27.10
CA SER A 100 -14.07 -8.17 26.32
C SER A 100 -15.23 -7.19 26.09
N HIS A 101 -15.32 -6.13 26.90
CA HIS A 101 -16.32 -5.08 26.70
C HIS A 101 -15.92 -4.02 25.64
N ILE A 102 -14.68 -4.10 25.09
CA ILE A 102 -14.18 -3.19 24.05
C ILE A 102 -14.47 -3.81 22.68
N SER A 103 -15.27 -3.12 21.87
CA SER A 103 -15.50 -3.54 20.47
C SER A 103 -14.30 -3.16 19.61
N LEU A 104 -13.65 -4.17 19.01
CA LEU A 104 -12.50 -3.99 18.14
C LEU A 104 -12.88 -3.41 16.76
N GLU A 105 -14.11 -3.62 16.31
CA GLU A 105 -14.62 -3.20 15.00
C GLU A 105 -14.44 -1.71 14.71
N LYS A 106 -14.41 -0.88 15.75
CA LYS A 106 -14.23 0.57 15.63
C LYS A 106 -12.79 0.98 15.32
N TYR A 107 -11.83 0.10 15.56
CA TYR A 107 -10.40 0.41 15.51
C TYR A 107 -9.65 -0.37 14.43
N VAL A 108 -10.14 -1.57 14.08
CA VAL A 108 -9.45 -2.49 13.18
C VAL A 108 -10.42 -3.06 12.17
N LYS A 109 -10.01 -3.01 10.89
CA LYS A 109 -10.86 -3.47 9.77
C LYS A 109 -10.76 -4.97 9.53
N TYR A 110 -9.58 -5.56 9.71
CA TYR A 110 -9.33 -6.97 9.41
C TYR A 110 -8.84 -7.69 10.66
N TYR A 111 -9.67 -8.55 11.20
CA TYR A 111 -9.35 -9.30 12.41
C TYR A 111 -10.09 -10.64 12.46
N GLU A 112 -9.65 -11.51 13.34
CA GLU A 112 -10.27 -12.77 13.68
C GLU A 112 -10.21 -12.98 15.19
N LYS A 113 -11.34 -13.32 15.81
CA LYS A 113 -11.38 -13.72 17.21
C LYS A 113 -10.76 -15.10 17.34
N ILE A 114 -9.75 -15.25 18.19
CA ILE A 114 -9.02 -16.51 18.38
C ILE A 114 -9.22 -17.15 19.74
N GLY A 115 -9.76 -16.42 20.70
CA GLY A 115 -10.05 -16.97 22.03
C GLY A 115 -10.50 -15.94 23.05
N GLU A 116 -10.76 -16.43 24.25
CA GLU A 116 -11.10 -15.64 25.43
C GLU A 116 -10.31 -16.15 26.64
N ALA A 117 -10.01 -15.28 27.57
CA ALA A 117 -9.37 -15.65 28.85
C ALA A 117 -9.84 -14.72 29.97
N ASN A 118 -9.93 -15.27 31.18
CA ASN A 118 -10.08 -14.46 32.39
C ASN A 118 -8.72 -14.34 33.07
N LEU A 119 -8.26 -13.13 33.30
CA LEU A 119 -7.01 -12.83 34.02
C LEU A 119 -7.28 -11.84 35.14
N ASN A 120 -7.00 -12.24 36.37
CA ASN A 120 -7.19 -11.40 37.56
C ASN A 120 -8.62 -10.82 37.67
N GLY A 121 -9.65 -11.62 37.35
CA GLY A 121 -11.06 -11.22 37.42
C GLY A 121 -11.51 -10.30 36.28
N LYS A 122 -10.70 -10.13 35.24
CA LYS A 122 -11.05 -9.38 34.04
C LYS A 122 -11.12 -10.31 32.84
N ASP A 123 -12.17 -10.16 32.05
CA ASP A 123 -12.34 -10.94 30.82
C ASP A 123 -11.65 -10.27 29.65
N PHE A 124 -10.81 -11.03 28.94
CA PHE A 124 -10.09 -10.62 27.76
C PHE A 124 -10.55 -11.44 26.55
N THR A 125 -10.66 -10.78 25.42
CA THR A 125 -10.82 -11.41 24.12
C THR A 125 -9.53 -11.25 23.32
N HIS A 126 -9.03 -12.36 22.77
CA HIS A 126 -7.84 -12.40 21.94
C HIS A 126 -8.24 -12.34 20.47
N TYR A 127 -7.58 -11.49 19.74
CA TYR A 127 -7.79 -11.31 18.31
C TYR A 127 -6.47 -11.43 17.57
N ARG A 128 -6.54 -12.03 16.38
CA ARG A 128 -5.49 -11.87 15.38
C ARG A 128 -5.92 -10.71 14.46
N VAL A 129 -5.09 -9.69 14.39
CA VAL A 129 -5.30 -8.47 13.61
C VAL A 129 -4.39 -8.52 12.39
N PHE A 130 -4.92 -8.21 11.22
CA PHE A 130 -4.17 -8.25 9.96
C PHE A 130 -3.95 -6.86 9.40
N LYS A 131 -2.75 -6.60 8.89
CA LYS A 131 -2.46 -5.45 8.06
C LYS A 131 -3.22 -5.56 6.73
N GLY A 132 -3.70 -4.46 6.20
CA GLY A 132 -4.17 -4.41 4.81
C GLY A 132 -3.00 -4.49 3.83
N SER A 133 -3.23 -5.04 2.64
CA SER A 133 -2.17 -5.17 1.61
C SER A 133 -1.57 -3.83 1.17
N SER A 134 -2.23 -2.71 1.43
CA SER A 134 -1.67 -1.36 1.22
C SER A 134 -0.50 -1.02 2.15
N GLU A 135 -0.38 -1.73 3.27
CA GLU A 135 0.66 -1.53 4.28
C GLU A 135 1.79 -2.56 4.17
N PHE A 136 1.66 -3.54 3.27
CA PHE A 136 2.66 -4.57 3.06
C PHE A 136 3.96 -3.99 2.50
N ASP A 137 5.08 -4.50 3.00
CA ASP A 137 6.36 -4.32 2.36
C ASP A 137 6.48 -5.23 1.11
N THR A 138 7.61 -5.13 0.41
CA THR A 138 7.88 -5.89 -0.81
C THR A 138 7.81 -7.40 -0.59
N LYS A 139 8.38 -7.88 0.51
CA LYS A 139 8.43 -9.31 0.85
C LYS A 139 7.05 -9.82 1.23
N GLU A 140 6.34 -9.10 2.10
CA GLU A 140 4.98 -9.41 2.53
C GLU A 140 4.04 -9.50 1.33
N MET A 141 4.15 -8.54 0.41
CA MET A 141 3.32 -8.52 -0.79
C MET A 141 3.68 -9.63 -1.78
N SER A 142 4.96 -9.99 -1.90
CA SER A 142 5.37 -11.13 -2.74
C SER A 142 4.73 -12.42 -2.24
N ILE A 143 4.79 -12.67 -0.93
CA ILE A 143 4.17 -13.84 -0.30
C ILE A 143 2.64 -13.83 -0.52
N PHE A 144 2.02 -12.67 -0.34
CA PHE A 144 0.57 -12.51 -0.51
C PHE A 144 0.13 -12.79 -1.95
N ILE A 145 0.85 -12.27 -2.96
CA ILE A 145 0.55 -12.54 -4.37
C ILE A 145 0.76 -14.01 -4.71
N ASP A 146 1.84 -14.63 -4.24
CA ASP A 146 2.09 -16.05 -4.49
C ASP A 146 0.97 -16.92 -3.94
N GLY A 147 0.49 -16.62 -2.74
CA GLY A 147 -0.64 -17.29 -2.16
C GLY A 147 -1.91 -17.16 -2.99
N ILE A 148 -2.26 -15.93 -3.40
CA ILE A 148 -3.44 -15.68 -4.25
C ILE A 148 -3.33 -16.39 -5.60
N VAL A 149 -2.14 -16.39 -6.22
CA VAL A 149 -1.89 -17.10 -7.49
C VAL A 149 -2.09 -18.60 -7.31
N SER A 150 -1.58 -19.17 -6.22
CA SER A 150 -1.76 -20.60 -5.91
C SER A 150 -3.24 -20.98 -5.75
N GLU A 151 -4.01 -20.17 -5.01
CA GLU A 151 -5.45 -20.38 -4.83
C GLU A 151 -6.21 -20.24 -6.16
N ALA A 152 -5.86 -19.24 -6.98
CA ALA A 152 -6.44 -19.05 -8.30
C ALA A 152 -6.18 -20.25 -9.22
N GLN A 153 -4.94 -20.76 -9.23
CA GLN A 153 -4.57 -21.95 -10.02
C GLN A 153 -5.32 -23.19 -9.56
N ALA A 154 -5.50 -23.39 -8.26
CA ALA A 154 -6.28 -24.51 -7.72
C ALA A 154 -7.74 -24.48 -8.17
N LEU A 155 -8.28 -23.31 -8.49
CA LEU A 155 -9.61 -23.11 -9.07
C LEU A 155 -9.62 -23.07 -10.61
N ASN A 156 -8.53 -23.47 -11.28
CA ASN A 156 -8.35 -23.41 -12.72
C ASN A 156 -8.50 -22.00 -13.32
N ILE A 157 -8.24 -20.95 -12.54
CA ILE A 157 -8.19 -19.58 -13.02
C ILE A 157 -6.86 -19.36 -13.74
N GLN A 158 -6.91 -18.84 -14.96
CA GLN A 158 -5.70 -18.48 -15.70
C GLN A 158 -4.96 -17.33 -15.00
N THR A 159 -3.69 -17.57 -14.69
CA THR A 159 -2.80 -16.61 -14.04
C THR A 159 -1.67 -16.18 -14.97
N LYS A 160 -0.92 -15.14 -14.58
CA LYS A 160 0.34 -14.77 -15.26
C LYS A 160 1.35 -15.90 -15.20
N THR A 161 2.22 -15.97 -16.21
CA THR A 161 3.34 -16.92 -16.23
C THR A 161 4.35 -16.60 -15.11
N PRO A 162 5.20 -17.57 -14.71
CA PRO A 162 6.25 -17.32 -13.72
C PRO A 162 7.17 -16.14 -14.08
N ALA A 163 7.52 -15.97 -15.37
CA ALA A 163 8.32 -14.84 -15.84
C ALA A 163 7.61 -13.50 -15.66
N GLN A 164 6.33 -13.43 -16.01
CA GLN A 164 5.50 -12.23 -15.82
C GLN A 164 5.26 -11.91 -14.33
N LEU A 165 5.21 -12.92 -13.47
CA LEU A 165 5.09 -12.74 -12.03
C LEU A 165 6.41 -12.23 -11.43
N ALA A 166 7.56 -12.75 -11.91
CA ALA A 166 8.87 -12.27 -11.50
C ALA A 166 9.09 -10.80 -11.89
N GLU A 167 8.70 -10.41 -13.12
CA GLU A 167 8.73 -9.01 -13.57
C GLU A 167 7.82 -8.13 -12.69
N LEU A 168 6.59 -8.56 -12.43
CA LEU A 168 5.65 -7.84 -11.57
C LEU A 168 6.22 -7.61 -10.16
N LYS A 169 6.96 -8.58 -9.62
CA LYS A 169 7.58 -8.52 -8.29
C LYS A 169 8.86 -7.69 -8.28
N SER A 170 9.67 -7.72 -9.36
CA SER A 170 10.87 -6.90 -9.46
C SER A 170 10.55 -5.42 -9.42
N LEU A 171 9.50 -5.00 -10.12
CA LEU A 171 8.97 -3.63 -10.10
C LEU A 171 8.48 -3.18 -8.71
N TRP A 172 8.31 -4.11 -7.77
CA TRP A 172 7.93 -3.81 -6.39
C TRP A 172 9.14 -3.62 -5.48
N GLY A 173 10.26 -4.22 -5.79
CA GLY A 173 11.44 -4.33 -4.93
C GLY A 173 12.61 -3.44 -5.29
N GLU A 174 12.56 -2.72 -6.39
CA GLU A 174 13.60 -1.75 -6.74
C GLU A 174 13.45 -0.51 -5.85
N LYS A 175 14.34 -0.46 -4.84
CA LYS A 175 14.61 0.69 -3.99
C LYS A 175 15.84 1.42 -4.48
#